data_1d9e01be67f2101380f03024df49f93c
#
_entry.id   1d9e01be67f2101380f03024df49f93c
#
_cell.length_a   1.000
_cell.length_b   1.000
_cell.length_c   1.000
_cell.angle_alpha   90.00
_cell.angle_beta   90.00
_cell.angle_gamma   90.00
#
_symmetry.space_group_name_H-M   'P 1'
#
loop_
_entity.id
_entity.type
_entity.pdbx_description
1 polymer ?
#
loop_
_entity_poly.entity_id
_entity_poly.type
_entity_poly.pdbx_seq_one_letter_code
_entity_poly.pdbx_strand_id
1 'polypeptide(L)'
;MTLFQKPMEVIVATRNRGKIREIREALKGLGLRIYALSDFPNVPEIEEDGKSFTENALKKARFYSKHFGKLTIADDSGLEVNSLKGLPGVYSARYVREGASSRENNQKLLREMQDVPISKRGAKFKCIIAVVSPDGKEAIAEGECKGRIGFKEKGKKGFGYDPLFILPKYGKTMAELSLEAKNRISHRGKALRKIKKIIKTFGPLRSL
;
A
#
# COMPACT_ATOMS: atom_id res chain seq x y z
N MET A 1 -17.33 30.93 20.37
CA MET A 1 -17.78 30.32 19.09
C MET A 1 -16.62 29.50 18.52
N THR A 2 -16.67 28.21 18.68
CA THR A 2 -15.66 27.31 18.11
C THR A 2 -15.92 27.22 16.61
N LEU A 3 -15.10 27.89 15.82
CA LEU A 3 -15.13 27.74 14.36
C LEU A 3 -14.89 26.26 14.04
N PHE A 4 -15.91 25.55 13.59
CA PHE A 4 -15.79 24.20 13.06
C PHE A 4 -14.84 24.26 11.85
N GLN A 5 -13.57 23.97 12.07
CA GLN A 5 -12.61 23.84 10.99
C GLN A 5 -13.10 22.70 10.07
N LYS A 6 -13.31 23.03 8.79
CA LYS A 6 -13.68 21.98 7.78
C LYS A 6 -12.61 20.88 7.81
N PRO A 7 -13.01 19.62 7.79
CA PRO A 7 -12.07 18.52 7.76
C PRO A 7 -11.17 18.63 6.53
N MET A 8 -9.87 18.39 6.70
CA MET A 8 -8.93 18.38 5.58
C MET A 8 -9.28 17.26 4.61
N GLU A 9 -9.50 17.61 3.35
CA GLU A 9 -9.81 16.65 2.29
C GLU A 9 -8.51 16.04 1.74
N VAL A 10 -8.51 14.71 1.63
CA VAL A 10 -7.34 13.94 1.21
C VAL A 10 -7.75 12.95 0.12
N ILE A 11 -6.99 12.94 -0.97
CA ILE A 11 -7.12 11.93 -2.04
C ILE A 11 -6.21 10.74 -1.72
N VAL A 12 -6.74 9.54 -1.75
CA VAL A 12 -5.97 8.29 -1.74
C VAL A 12 -5.86 7.79 -3.17
N ALA A 13 -4.67 7.95 -3.75
CA ALA A 13 -4.36 7.71 -5.16
C ALA A 13 -4.28 6.20 -5.48
N THR A 14 -5.38 5.49 -5.30
CA THR A 14 -5.50 4.07 -5.64
C THR A 14 -6.96 3.67 -5.88
N ARG A 15 -7.18 2.68 -6.76
CA ARG A 15 -8.46 1.99 -6.95
C ARG A 15 -8.51 0.66 -6.18
N ASN A 16 -7.41 0.21 -5.60
CA ASN A 16 -7.34 -1.05 -4.87
C ASN A 16 -8.12 -0.96 -3.55
N ARG A 17 -9.27 -1.65 -3.49
CA ARG A 17 -10.18 -1.65 -2.33
C ARG A 17 -9.50 -2.10 -1.03
N GLY A 18 -8.55 -3.02 -1.11
CA GLY A 18 -7.78 -3.48 0.04
C GLY A 18 -6.88 -2.38 0.62
N LYS A 19 -6.13 -1.69 -0.24
CA LYS A 19 -5.30 -0.53 0.14
C LYS A 19 -6.16 0.58 0.75
N ILE A 20 -7.27 0.94 0.10
CA ILE A 20 -8.20 1.97 0.58
C ILE A 20 -8.69 1.65 1.99
N ARG A 21 -9.12 0.41 2.22
CA ARG A 21 -9.62 -0.02 3.55
C ARG A 21 -8.55 0.08 4.63
N GLU A 22 -7.33 -0.38 4.34
CA GLU A 22 -6.21 -0.32 5.29
C GLU A 22 -5.80 1.13 5.60
N ILE A 23 -5.77 2.01 4.59
CA ILE A 23 -5.42 3.42 4.75
C ILE A 23 -6.49 4.16 5.54
N ARG A 24 -7.79 3.98 5.20
CA ARG A 24 -8.90 4.60 5.94
C ARG A 24 -8.88 4.22 7.42
N GLU A 25 -8.72 2.93 7.72
CA GLU A 25 -8.65 2.45 9.12
C GLU A 25 -7.41 3.00 9.84
N ALA A 26 -6.25 2.99 9.19
CA ALA A 26 -5.02 3.50 9.80
C ALA A 26 -5.07 5.01 10.07
N LEU A 27 -5.74 5.81 9.24
CA LEU A 27 -5.84 7.26 9.37
C LEU A 27 -7.08 7.73 10.16
N LYS A 28 -7.91 6.80 10.63
CA LYS A 28 -9.08 7.11 11.47
C LYS A 28 -8.69 7.96 12.67
N GLY A 29 -9.56 8.93 13.02
CA GLY A 29 -9.35 9.84 14.16
C GLY A 29 -8.46 11.05 13.88
N LEU A 30 -7.96 11.24 12.65
CA LEU A 30 -7.18 12.44 12.28
C LEU A 30 -8.04 13.62 11.80
N GLY A 31 -9.36 13.51 11.79
CA GLY A 31 -10.24 14.57 11.25
C GLY A 31 -10.11 14.77 9.74
N LEU A 32 -9.70 13.73 9.00
CA LEU A 32 -9.55 13.77 7.55
C LEU A 32 -10.82 13.31 6.84
N ARG A 33 -11.17 13.97 5.75
CA ARG A 33 -12.17 13.50 4.79
C ARG A 33 -11.43 12.81 3.64
N ILE A 34 -11.49 11.47 3.61
CA ILE A 34 -10.70 10.66 2.69
C ILE A 34 -11.54 10.22 1.50
N TYR A 35 -11.12 10.63 0.30
CA TYR A 35 -11.65 10.18 -0.98
C TYR A 35 -10.67 9.22 -1.64
N ALA A 36 -11.16 8.21 -2.34
CA ALA A 36 -10.36 7.32 -3.19
C ALA A 36 -10.61 7.65 -4.66
N LEU A 37 -9.73 7.19 -5.57
CA LEU A 37 -9.94 7.39 -7.01
C LEU A 37 -11.24 6.74 -7.52
N SER A 38 -11.71 5.69 -6.84
CA SER A 38 -13.00 5.06 -7.15
C SER A 38 -14.22 5.94 -6.84
N ASP A 39 -14.06 7.00 -6.06
CA ASP A 39 -15.15 7.90 -5.69
C ASP A 39 -15.38 8.97 -6.79
N PHE A 40 -14.53 8.98 -7.82
CA PHE A 40 -14.61 9.92 -8.93
C PHE A 40 -14.73 9.17 -10.27
N PRO A 41 -15.80 9.41 -11.06
CA PRO A 41 -15.86 8.93 -12.43
C PRO A 41 -14.83 9.68 -13.31
N ASN A 42 -14.32 9.02 -14.33
CA ASN A 42 -13.48 9.63 -15.37
C ASN A 42 -12.14 10.24 -14.91
N VAL A 43 -11.56 9.73 -13.83
CA VAL A 43 -10.20 10.10 -13.43
C VAL A 43 -9.18 9.40 -14.32
N PRO A 44 -8.25 10.13 -14.95
CA PRO A 44 -7.20 9.53 -15.77
C PRO A 44 -6.38 8.52 -14.98
N GLU A 45 -6.00 7.42 -15.62
CA GLU A 45 -5.05 6.48 -15.05
C GLU A 45 -3.63 6.93 -15.37
N ILE A 46 -2.74 6.75 -14.42
CA ILE A 46 -1.31 7.00 -14.59
C ILE A 46 -0.57 5.67 -14.61
N GLU A 47 0.29 5.51 -15.59
CA GLU A 47 1.12 4.32 -15.71
C GLU A 47 2.17 4.27 -14.60
N GLU A 48 2.29 3.11 -13.97
CA GLU A 48 3.30 2.82 -12.93
C GLU A 48 4.54 2.19 -13.57
N ASP A 49 5.27 2.98 -14.38
CA ASP A 49 6.46 2.59 -15.14
C ASP A 49 7.78 2.84 -14.40
N GLY A 50 7.73 3.33 -13.17
CA GLY A 50 8.89 3.59 -12.34
C GLY A 50 9.65 2.31 -11.98
N LYS A 51 10.98 2.43 -11.85
CA LYS A 51 11.89 1.32 -11.50
C LYS A 51 11.90 1.01 -10.00
N SER A 52 11.25 1.82 -9.19
CA SER A 52 11.17 1.65 -7.75
C SER A 52 9.77 1.98 -7.21
N PHE A 53 9.44 1.41 -6.04
CA PHE A 53 8.22 1.77 -5.31
C PHE A 53 8.15 3.27 -5.01
N THR A 54 9.30 3.92 -4.76
CA THR A 54 9.37 5.35 -4.46
C THR A 54 8.98 6.18 -5.68
N GLU A 55 9.53 5.86 -6.85
CA GLU A 55 9.21 6.56 -8.10
C GLU A 55 7.71 6.45 -8.42
N ASN A 56 7.15 5.24 -8.36
CA ASN A 56 5.74 5.02 -8.62
C ASN A 56 4.82 5.75 -7.61
N ALA A 57 5.15 5.69 -6.32
CA ALA A 57 4.37 6.39 -5.29
C ALA A 57 4.39 7.90 -5.50
N LEU A 58 5.57 8.50 -5.74
CA LEU A 58 5.70 9.94 -6.01
C LEU A 58 5.01 10.35 -7.31
N LYS A 59 5.19 9.59 -8.39
CA LYS A 59 4.55 9.85 -9.68
C LYS A 59 3.03 9.95 -9.52
N LYS A 60 2.43 8.98 -8.83
CA LYS A 60 0.99 8.99 -8.52
C LYS A 60 0.58 10.15 -7.63
N ALA A 61 1.30 10.39 -6.54
CA ALA A 61 0.94 11.44 -5.59
C ALA A 61 1.00 12.83 -6.23
N ARG A 62 2.05 13.13 -6.99
CA ARG A 62 2.21 14.41 -7.71
C ARG A 62 1.11 14.63 -8.73
N PHE A 63 0.85 13.62 -9.57
CA PHE A 63 -0.16 13.71 -10.62
C PHE A 63 -1.53 14.01 -10.03
N TYR A 64 -1.98 13.22 -9.06
CA TYR A 64 -3.33 13.38 -8.51
C TYR A 64 -3.45 14.57 -7.56
N SER A 65 -2.36 15.01 -6.90
CA SER A 65 -2.37 16.25 -6.14
C SER A 65 -2.62 17.46 -7.03
N LYS A 66 -1.94 17.51 -8.18
CA LYS A 66 -2.15 18.55 -9.20
C LYS A 66 -3.56 18.46 -9.81
N HIS A 67 -4.02 17.24 -10.14
CA HIS A 67 -5.31 17.01 -10.79
C HIS A 67 -6.49 17.45 -9.91
N PHE A 68 -6.46 17.13 -8.62
CA PHE A 68 -7.56 17.44 -7.69
C PHE A 68 -7.39 18.75 -6.92
N GLY A 69 -6.22 19.39 -6.97
CA GLY A 69 -5.90 20.53 -6.11
C GLY A 69 -5.98 20.18 -4.61
N LYS A 70 -5.68 18.94 -4.22
CA LYS A 70 -5.84 18.43 -2.86
C LYS A 70 -4.61 17.65 -2.38
N LEU A 71 -4.45 17.62 -1.06
CA LEU A 71 -3.45 16.72 -0.45
C LEU A 71 -3.70 15.30 -0.91
N THR A 72 -2.67 14.67 -1.46
CA THR A 72 -2.78 13.33 -2.02
C THR A 72 -1.82 12.35 -1.35
N ILE A 73 -2.34 11.20 -0.99
CA ILE A 73 -1.59 10.05 -0.46
C ILE A 73 -1.58 8.99 -1.54
N ALA A 74 -0.39 8.57 -1.96
CA ALA A 74 -0.21 7.43 -2.85
C ALA A 74 0.57 6.31 -2.16
N ASP A 75 0.18 5.08 -2.44
CA ASP A 75 0.81 3.86 -1.97
C ASP A 75 1.37 3.10 -3.17
N ASP A 76 2.66 2.82 -3.14
CA ASP A 76 3.20 1.74 -3.95
C ASP A 76 3.86 0.69 -3.07
N SER A 77 3.54 -0.58 -3.35
CA SER A 77 3.88 -1.68 -2.44
C SER A 77 3.89 -3.02 -3.15
N GLY A 78 4.77 -3.88 -2.71
CA GLY A 78 4.89 -5.21 -3.28
C GLY A 78 5.58 -6.21 -2.36
N LEU A 79 5.69 -7.41 -2.87
CA LEU A 79 6.36 -8.55 -2.27
C LEU A 79 7.73 -8.74 -2.91
N GLU A 80 8.76 -8.84 -2.09
CA GLU A 80 10.11 -9.21 -2.53
C GLU A 80 10.47 -10.57 -1.93
N VAL A 81 10.82 -11.54 -2.78
CA VAL A 81 11.18 -12.91 -2.37
C VAL A 81 12.65 -13.15 -2.61
N ASN A 82 13.37 -13.57 -1.56
CA ASN A 82 14.83 -13.66 -1.59
C ASN A 82 15.33 -14.68 -2.65
N SER A 83 14.73 -15.87 -2.71
CA SER A 83 15.09 -16.91 -3.67
C SER A 83 14.78 -16.56 -5.13
N LEU A 84 13.92 -15.55 -5.34
CA LEU A 84 13.56 -15.02 -6.66
C LEU A 84 14.24 -13.68 -6.94
N LYS A 85 15.38 -13.38 -6.27
CA LYS A 85 16.17 -12.15 -6.46
C LYS A 85 15.34 -10.86 -6.32
N GLY A 86 14.35 -10.86 -5.42
CA GLY A 86 13.48 -9.72 -5.15
C GLY A 86 12.20 -9.69 -6.00
N LEU A 87 11.99 -10.61 -6.95
CA LEU A 87 10.71 -10.71 -7.65
C LEU A 87 9.60 -11.14 -6.68
N PRO A 88 8.35 -10.74 -6.96
CA PRO A 88 7.85 -9.90 -8.03
C PRO A 88 8.17 -8.38 -7.89
N GLY A 89 8.55 -7.88 -6.72
CA GLY A 89 8.97 -6.48 -6.53
C GLY A 89 7.90 -5.49 -7.01
N VAL A 90 8.29 -4.49 -7.80
CA VAL A 90 7.39 -3.47 -8.37
C VAL A 90 6.32 -4.06 -9.31
N TYR A 91 6.52 -5.29 -9.77
CA TYR A 91 5.56 -6.00 -10.61
C TYR A 91 4.53 -6.82 -9.82
N SER A 92 4.44 -6.63 -8.50
CA SER A 92 3.60 -7.46 -7.61
C SER A 92 2.13 -7.52 -8.03
N ALA A 93 1.56 -6.44 -8.53
CA ALA A 93 0.16 -6.41 -8.95
C ALA A 93 -0.06 -7.08 -10.32
N ARG A 94 0.97 -7.11 -11.17
CA ARG A 94 0.95 -7.61 -12.55
C ARG A 94 1.99 -8.70 -12.82
N TYR A 95 2.24 -9.56 -11.83
CA TYR A 95 3.32 -10.55 -11.87
C TYR A 95 3.15 -11.57 -13.01
N VAL A 96 1.92 -11.94 -13.32
CA VAL A 96 1.61 -12.75 -14.51
C VAL A 96 1.50 -11.89 -15.77
N ARG A 97 0.68 -10.82 -15.68
CA ARG A 97 0.35 -9.85 -16.74
C ARG A 97 -0.43 -8.69 -16.16
N GLU A 98 -0.61 -7.63 -16.93
CA GLU A 98 -1.53 -6.55 -16.56
C GLU A 98 -2.95 -7.08 -16.34
N GLY A 99 -3.62 -6.59 -15.32
CA GLY A 99 -4.97 -7.02 -14.92
C GLY A 99 -5.07 -8.41 -14.31
N ALA A 100 -3.94 -9.06 -14.01
CA ALA A 100 -3.96 -10.37 -13.36
C ALA A 100 -4.63 -10.30 -11.97
N SER A 101 -5.42 -11.33 -11.67
CA SER A 101 -6.02 -11.50 -10.34
C SER A 101 -4.96 -11.89 -9.30
N SER A 102 -5.25 -11.62 -8.03
CA SER A 102 -4.40 -12.10 -6.92
C SER A 102 -4.18 -13.61 -6.96
N ARG A 103 -5.19 -14.37 -7.38
CA ARG A 103 -5.10 -15.84 -7.49
C ARG A 103 -4.10 -16.27 -8.55
N GLU A 104 -4.13 -15.66 -9.73
CA GLU A 104 -3.16 -15.94 -10.81
C GLU A 104 -1.73 -15.64 -10.35
N ASN A 105 -1.52 -14.49 -9.73
CA ASN A 105 -0.22 -14.08 -9.21
C ASN A 105 0.28 -15.01 -8.10
N ASN A 106 -0.59 -15.44 -7.17
CA ASN A 106 -0.26 -16.41 -6.13
C ASN A 106 0.12 -17.77 -6.70
N GLN A 107 -0.62 -18.26 -7.69
CA GLN A 107 -0.33 -19.53 -8.35
C GLN A 107 1.01 -19.50 -9.10
N LYS A 108 1.32 -18.39 -9.78
CA LYS A 108 2.63 -18.23 -10.42
C LYS A 108 3.75 -18.27 -9.38
N LEU A 109 3.61 -17.53 -8.29
CA LEU A 109 4.59 -17.49 -7.22
C LEU A 109 4.81 -18.89 -6.61
N LEU A 110 3.75 -19.65 -6.36
CA LEU A 110 3.86 -21.02 -5.83
C LEU A 110 4.57 -21.95 -6.80
N ARG A 111 4.28 -21.88 -8.11
CA ARG A 111 4.98 -22.68 -9.13
C ARG A 111 6.48 -22.38 -9.18
N GLU A 112 6.86 -21.10 -9.19
CA GLU A 112 8.27 -20.70 -9.22
C GLU A 112 9.05 -21.09 -7.95
N MET A 113 8.31 -21.31 -6.86
CA MET A 113 8.89 -21.71 -5.58
C MET A 113 8.69 -23.18 -5.23
N GLN A 114 8.19 -24.02 -6.14
CA GLN A 114 7.82 -25.42 -5.82
C GLN A 114 8.99 -26.21 -5.19
N ASP A 115 10.20 -26.07 -5.73
CA ASP A 115 11.40 -26.79 -5.28
C ASP A 115 12.23 -26.02 -4.25
N VAL A 116 11.75 -24.88 -3.78
CA VAL A 116 12.46 -24.07 -2.80
C VAL A 116 12.12 -24.53 -1.37
N PRO A 117 13.09 -25.02 -0.59
CA PRO A 117 12.85 -25.48 0.77
C PRO A 117 12.44 -24.33 1.70
N ILE A 118 11.72 -24.64 2.78
CA ILE A 118 11.17 -23.62 3.70
C ILE A 118 12.22 -22.66 4.27
N SER A 119 13.44 -23.10 4.46
CA SER A 119 14.56 -22.28 4.94
C SER A 119 14.97 -21.17 3.97
N LYS A 120 14.71 -21.37 2.66
CA LYS A 120 15.06 -20.42 1.59
C LYS A 120 13.84 -19.62 1.08
N ARG A 121 12.66 -19.77 1.70
CA ARG A 121 11.42 -19.07 1.31
C ARG A 121 11.25 -17.70 1.98
N GLY A 122 12.35 -17.11 2.47
CA GLY A 122 12.35 -15.77 3.06
C GLY A 122 11.82 -14.72 2.09
N ALA A 123 10.98 -13.83 2.59
CA ALA A 123 10.38 -12.75 1.81
C ALA A 123 10.10 -11.52 2.69
N LYS A 124 9.88 -10.38 2.05
CA LYS A 124 9.38 -9.20 2.72
C LYS A 124 8.32 -8.50 1.88
N PHE A 125 7.32 -7.97 2.54
CA PHE A 125 6.51 -6.90 1.97
C PHE A 125 7.18 -5.56 2.18
N LYS A 126 7.16 -4.71 1.16
CA LYS A 126 7.62 -3.33 1.20
C LYS A 126 6.48 -2.40 0.79
N CYS A 127 6.41 -1.24 1.44
CA CYS A 127 5.43 -0.20 1.13
C CYS A 127 6.09 1.15 1.22
N ILE A 128 5.92 1.95 0.18
CA ILE A 128 6.22 3.37 0.16
C ILE A 128 4.89 4.13 0.13
N ILE A 129 4.74 5.05 1.07
CA ILE A 129 3.65 6.04 1.05
C ILE A 129 4.26 7.39 0.72
N ALA A 130 3.83 8.00 -0.36
CA ALA A 130 4.13 9.38 -0.70
C ALA A 130 2.93 10.27 -0.37
N VAL A 131 3.18 11.44 0.17
CA VAL A 131 2.20 12.50 0.43
C VAL A 131 2.65 13.73 -0.30
N VAL A 132 1.78 14.30 -1.12
CA VAL A 132 2.07 15.51 -1.90
C VAL A 132 0.92 16.49 -1.75
N SER A 133 1.23 17.74 -1.44
CA SER A 133 0.27 18.84 -1.40
C SER A 133 0.25 19.63 -2.71
N PRO A 134 -0.82 20.38 -3.01
CA PRO A 134 -0.95 21.16 -4.25
C PRO A 134 0.15 22.20 -4.43
N ASP A 135 0.72 22.72 -3.34
CA ASP A 135 1.84 23.66 -3.35
C ASP A 135 3.21 22.98 -3.58
N GLY A 136 3.21 21.64 -3.82
CA GLY A 136 4.41 20.87 -4.15
C GLY A 136 5.21 20.37 -2.95
N LYS A 137 4.76 20.58 -1.70
CA LYS A 137 5.40 19.99 -0.53
C LYS A 137 5.21 18.48 -0.54
N GLU A 138 6.31 17.74 -0.32
CA GLU A 138 6.33 16.28 -0.40
C GLU A 138 6.86 15.63 0.87
N ALA A 139 6.36 14.45 1.17
CA ALA A 139 6.91 13.58 2.20
C ALA A 139 6.77 12.12 1.81
N ILE A 140 7.72 11.31 2.24
CA ILE A 140 7.76 9.86 1.98
C ILE A 140 7.90 9.12 3.29
N ALA A 141 7.22 7.99 3.39
CA ALA A 141 7.44 7.05 4.48
C ALA A 141 7.50 5.62 3.94
N GLU A 142 8.47 4.90 4.42
CA GLU A 142 8.68 3.48 4.10
C GLU A 142 8.30 2.59 5.28
N GLY A 143 7.74 1.43 4.96
CA GLY A 143 7.54 0.34 5.91
C GLY A 143 7.81 -1.02 5.29
N GLU A 144 8.41 -1.90 6.07
CA GLU A 144 8.70 -3.29 5.68
C GLU A 144 8.12 -4.28 6.70
N CYS A 145 7.73 -5.44 6.19
CA CYS A 145 7.36 -6.58 7.02
C CYS A 145 8.05 -7.83 6.51
N LYS A 146 8.94 -8.39 7.31
CA LYS A 146 9.67 -9.63 6.98
C LYS A 146 8.84 -10.86 7.34
N GLY A 147 8.91 -11.88 6.50
CA GLY A 147 8.21 -13.15 6.65
C GLY A 147 8.77 -14.23 5.73
N ARG A 148 7.95 -15.19 5.39
CA ARG A 148 8.29 -16.24 4.43
C ARG A 148 7.07 -16.66 3.62
N ILE A 149 7.30 -17.20 2.43
CA ILE A 149 6.23 -17.73 1.59
C ILE A 149 5.90 -19.16 1.99
N GLY A 150 4.63 -19.43 2.24
CA GLY A 150 4.12 -20.77 2.53
C GLY A 150 4.06 -21.65 1.28
N PHE A 151 3.74 -22.93 1.48
CA PHE A 151 3.53 -23.90 0.38
C PHE A 151 2.12 -23.88 -0.20
N LYS A 152 1.18 -23.29 0.52
CA LYS A 152 -0.23 -23.15 0.13
C LYS A 152 -0.86 -21.94 0.75
N GLU A 153 -1.94 -21.47 0.15
CA GLU A 153 -2.74 -20.38 0.69
C GLU A 153 -3.42 -20.77 2.00
N LYS A 154 -3.41 -19.84 2.99
CA LYS A 154 -4.16 -19.93 4.24
C LYS A 154 -4.79 -18.59 4.58
N GLY A 155 -5.99 -18.65 5.18
CA GLY A 155 -6.76 -17.46 5.53
C GLY A 155 -7.58 -16.92 4.37
N LYS A 156 -8.57 -16.07 4.69
CA LYS A 156 -9.53 -15.50 3.71
C LYS A 156 -9.59 -13.97 3.77
N LYS A 157 -8.78 -13.35 4.66
CA LYS A 157 -8.74 -11.91 4.83
C LYS A 157 -7.62 -11.29 4.00
N GLY A 158 -7.64 -9.94 3.89
CA GLY A 158 -6.60 -9.23 3.16
C GLY A 158 -6.75 -9.32 1.64
N PHE A 159 -5.64 -9.23 0.90
CA PHE A 159 -5.58 -9.23 -0.56
C PHE A 159 -4.17 -9.56 -1.05
N GLY A 160 -4.02 -9.74 -2.38
CA GLY A 160 -2.73 -10.03 -2.99
C GLY A 160 -2.11 -11.32 -2.44
N TYR A 161 -0.85 -11.23 -2.03
CA TYR A 161 -0.06 -12.36 -1.52
C TYR A 161 -0.28 -12.63 -0.01
N ASP A 162 -1.21 -11.96 0.65
CA ASP A 162 -1.48 -12.15 2.08
C ASP A 162 -1.71 -13.62 2.48
N PRO A 163 -2.42 -14.45 1.69
CA PRO A 163 -2.65 -15.86 2.01
C PRO A 163 -1.39 -16.73 1.98
N LEU A 164 -0.34 -16.30 1.27
CA LEU A 164 0.93 -17.01 1.17
C LEU A 164 1.98 -16.51 2.15
N PHE A 165 1.83 -15.28 2.67
CA PHE A 165 2.85 -14.61 3.46
C PHE A 165 2.73 -14.95 4.94
N ILE A 166 3.58 -15.86 5.41
CA ILE A 166 3.64 -16.31 6.81
C ILE A 166 4.48 -15.34 7.63
N LEU A 167 3.95 -14.98 8.80
CA LEU A 167 4.62 -14.23 9.85
C LEU A 167 5.22 -15.20 10.87
N PRO A 168 6.54 -15.43 10.88
CA PRO A 168 7.14 -16.49 11.71
C PRO A 168 6.82 -16.32 13.21
N LYS A 169 6.84 -15.09 13.69
CA LYS A 169 6.54 -14.77 15.10
C LYS A 169 5.14 -15.21 15.54
N TYR A 170 4.18 -15.28 14.62
CA TYR A 170 2.78 -15.57 14.91
C TYR A 170 2.32 -16.95 14.43
N GLY A 171 3.13 -17.63 13.61
CA GLY A 171 2.75 -18.89 12.97
C GLY A 171 1.54 -18.78 12.03
N LYS A 172 1.16 -17.56 11.64
CA LYS A 172 -0.03 -17.24 10.84
C LYS A 172 0.36 -16.50 9.56
N THR A 173 -0.48 -16.63 8.53
CA THR A 173 -0.38 -15.78 7.35
C THR A 173 -0.97 -14.39 7.62
N MET A 174 -0.65 -13.42 6.76
CA MET A 174 -1.29 -12.09 6.81
C MET A 174 -2.81 -12.20 6.62
N ALA A 175 -3.29 -13.16 5.82
CA ALA A 175 -4.71 -13.36 5.57
C ALA A 175 -5.49 -14.00 6.74
N GLU A 176 -4.81 -14.45 7.76
CA GLU A 176 -5.44 -14.96 8.99
C GLU A 176 -5.62 -13.87 10.05
N LEU A 177 -5.05 -12.70 9.86
CA LEU A 177 -5.11 -11.58 10.81
C LEU A 177 -6.39 -10.75 10.65
N SER A 178 -6.82 -10.12 11.74
CA SER A 178 -7.80 -9.01 11.65
C SER A 178 -7.17 -7.79 10.98
N LEU A 179 -8.01 -6.89 10.42
CA LEU A 179 -7.53 -5.65 9.82
C LEU A 179 -6.70 -4.82 10.80
N GLU A 180 -7.16 -4.72 12.03
CA GLU A 180 -6.46 -4.00 13.09
C GLU A 180 -5.08 -4.62 13.39
N ALA A 181 -5.03 -5.96 13.59
CA ALA A 181 -3.78 -6.66 13.83
C ALA A 181 -2.81 -6.50 12.64
N LYS A 182 -3.32 -6.61 11.41
CA LYS A 182 -2.54 -6.38 10.20
C LYS A 182 -1.99 -4.94 10.16
N ASN A 183 -2.79 -3.93 10.43
CA ASN A 183 -2.35 -2.53 10.45
C ASN A 183 -1.29 -2.25 11.53
N ARG A 184 -1.28 -3.01 12.63
CA ARG A 184 -0.21 -2.87 13.64
C ARG A 184 1.15 -3.36 13.19
N ILE A 185 1.23 -4.40 12.36
CA ILE A 185 2.51 -5.09 12.08
C ILE A 185 2.94 -5.07 10.63
N SER A 186 2.02 -4.83 9.70
CA SER A 186 2.31 -4.88 8.25
C SER A 186 3.23 -3.74 7.79
N HIS A 187 3.80 -3.92 6.60
CA HIS A 187 4.56 -2.91 5.87
C HIS A 187 3.78 -1.59 5.74
N ARG A 188 2.54 -1.66 5.22
CA ARG A 188 1.67 -0.48 5.07
C ARG A 188 1.34 0.16 6.40
N GLY A 189 0.99 -0.61 7.42
CA GLY A 189 0.71 -0.09 8.74
C GLY A 189 1.91 0.64 9.36
N LYS A 190 3.13 0.14 9.13
CA LYS A 190 4.37 0.81 9.57
C LYS A 190 4.59 2.14 8.82
N ALA A 191 4.42 2.16 7.50
CA ALA A 191 4.53 3.38 6.70
C ALA A 191 3.48 4.42 7.12
N LEU A 192 2.22 4.01 7.27
CA LEU A 192 1.11 4.89 7.67
C LEU A 192 1.29 5.48 9.08
N ARG A 193 1.89 4.76 10.03
CA ARG A 193 2.22 5.34 11.35
C ARG A 193 3.22 6.49 11.25
N LYS A 194 4.18 6.41 10.34
CA LYS A 194 5.11 7.51 10.06
C LYS A 194 4.36 8.68 9.41
N ILE A 195 3.52 8.40 8.42
CA ILE A 195 2.70 9.41 7.74
C ILE A 195 1.74 10.12 8.72
N LYS A 196 1.14 9.44 9.69
CA LYS A 196 0.31 10.08 10.71
C LYS A 196 0.98 11.23 11.45
N LYS A 197 2.29 11.10 11.68
CA LYS A 197 3.09 12.16 12.33
C LYS A 197 3.33 13.32 11.37
N ILE A 198 3.59 13.00 10.11
CA ILE A 198 3.98 13.96 9.08
C ILE A 198 2.76 14.72 8.53
N ILE A 199 1.62 14.04 8.33
CA ILE A 199 0.46 14.64 7.65
C ILE A 199 -0.06 15.90 8.37
N LYS A 200 0.11 15.97 9.68
CA LYS A 200 -0.24 17.16 10.48
C LYS A 200 0.58 18.40 10.11
N THR A 201 1.78 18.22 9.54
CA THR A 201 2.65 19.34 9.13
C THR A 201 2.24 19.93 7.79
N PHE A 202 1.33 19.29 7.06
CA PHE A 202 0.77 19.82 5.82
C PHE A 202 -0.32 20.88 6.09
N GLY A 203 -0.77 21.00 7.35
CA GLY A 203 -1.67 22.06 7.82
C GLY A 203 -3.03 22.09 7.11
N PRO A 204 -3.93 22.99 7.49
CA PRO A 204 -5.05 23.35 6.65
C PRO A 204 -4.48 24.05 5.42
N LEU A 205 -4.61 23.41 4.25
CA LEU A 205 -4.30 24.03 2.98
C LEU A 205 -5.13 25.32 2.90
N ARG A 206 -4.45 26.48 2.93
CA ARG A 206 -5.12 27.76 2.65
C ARG A 206 -5.67 27.64 1.22
N SER A 207 -6.99 27.73 1.09
CA SER A 207 -7.61 27.95 -0.22
C SER A 207 -6.98 29.23 -0.78
N LEU A 208 -6.25 29.11 -1.89
CA LEU A 208 -5.87 30.24 -2.72
C LEU A 208 -7.13 30.90 -3.30
#